data_e67e6944ad853677e6ccab2a107918ec
#
_entry.id   e67e6944ad853677e6ccab2a107918ec
#
_cell.length_a   1.000
_cell.length_b   1.000
_cell.length_c   1.000
_cell.angle_alpha   90.00
_cell.angle_beta   90.00
_cell.angle_gamma   90.00
#
_symmetry.space_group_name_H-M   'P 1'
#
loop_
_entity.id
_entity.type
_entity.pdbx_description
1 polymer ?
#
loop_
_entity_poly.entity_id
_entity_poly.type
_entity_poly.pdbx_seq_one_letter_code
_entity_poly.pdbx_strand_id
1 'polypeptide(L)'
;MRTRSTRICSRSSNPERAAALAADGSAHRSRREGVDCVVRVGALEDSGLVARRVGAMAPCTCATPAYLQRYGVPETLDALDGHVGVHYTSMNTGKARVWCFIDDGEPKAVAMKGAVSVNDADAYVAAVLAGLGLGKTSRYLVEPHPRTGALRRVPSRFDEPARPVSILPLPNRNLPHKVRVFIEWLSARFERHDGLRPPAG
;
A
#
# COMPACT_ATOMS: atom_id res chain seq x y z
N MET A 1 -11.33 -23.97 2.48
CA MET A 1 -11.61 -22.85 3.39
C MET A 1 -11.46 -21.56 2.60
N ARG A 2 -12.58 -20.88 2.29
CA ARG A 2 -12.56 -19.69 1.42
C ARG A 2 -12.16 -18.47 2.26
N THR A 3 -10.97 -17.97 2.07
CA THR A 3 -10.52 -16.70 2.65
C THR A 3 -11.34 -15.56 2.04
N ARG A 4 -12.05 -14.86 2.89
CA ARG A 4 -12.82 -13.66 2.54
C ARG A 4 -11.83 -12.53 2.20
N SER A 5 -11.65 -12.28 0.92
CA SER A 5 -11.26 -10.96 0.44
C SER A 5 -12.26 -9.96 1.04
N THR A 6 -11.79 -8.93 1.71
CA THR A 6 -12.64 -7.90 2.31
C THR A 6 -13.30 -7.10 1.19
N ARG A 7 -14.31 -7.72 0.55
CA ARG A 7 -15.27 -7.02 -0.29
C ARG A 7 -16.32 -6.45 0.65
N ILE A 8 -16.21 -5.19 0.96
CA ILE A 8 -17.36 -4.44 1.45
C ILE A 8 -18.22 -4.13 0.22
N CYS A 9 -18.94 -5.13 -0.26
CA CYS A 9 -19.94 -4.97 -1.30
C CYS A 9 -21.26 -5.43 -0.75
N SER A 10 -22.19 -4.53 -0.48
CA SER A 10 -23.57 -4.82 -0.22
C SER A 10 -24.44 -4.21 -1.30
N ARG A 11 -25.19 -5.03 -2.03
CA ARG A 11 -26.25 -4.58 -2.95
C ARG A 11 -27.51 -4.23 -2.17
N SER A 12 -28.02 -3.02 -2.35
CA SER A 12 -29.42 -2.66 -2.09
C SER A 12 -29.74 -1.30 -2.71
N SER A 13 -30.91 -1.13 -3.20
CA SER A 13 -31.45 0.05 -3.89
C SER A 13 -31.93 1.16 -2.94
N ASN A 14 -31.39 1.28 -1.74
CA ASN A 14 -31.79 2.27 -0.74
C ASN A 14 -30.89 3.52 -0.79
N PRO A 15 -31.42 4.76 -0.89
CA PRO A 15 -30.62 5.99 -0.96
C PRO A 15 -29.81 6.34 0.30
N GLU A 16 -30.04 5.67 1.43
CA GLU A 16 -29.32 5.91 2.70
C GLU A 16 -28.00 5.12 2.84
N ARG A 17 -27.47 4.55 1.78
CA ARG A 17 -26.32 3.65 1.86
C ARG A 17 -24.99 4.36 2.05
N ALA A 18 -24.12 3.69 2.83
CA ALA A 18 -22.70 3.98 2.91
C ALA A 18 -22.03 3.98 1.52
N ALA A 19 -21.01 4.80 1.32
CA ALA A 19 -20.23 4.83 0.09
C ALA A 19 -19.58 3.46 -0.17
N ALA A 20 -19.75 2.90 -1.36
CA ALA A 20 -19.09 1.67 -1.76
C ALA A 20 -17.69 1.98 -2.33
N LEU A 21 -16.68 1.32 -1.79
CA LEU A 21 -15.27 1.54 -2.05
C LEU A 21 -14.65 0.33 -2.72
N ALA A 22 -13.76 0.58 -3.67
CA ALA A 22 -12.82 -0.41 -4.17
C ALA A 22 -11.38 0.09 -3.94
N ALA A 23 -10.56 -0.77 -3.35
CA ALA A 23 -9.14 -0.57 -3.30
C ALA A 23 -8.50 -1.46 -4.37
N ASP A 24 -7.68 -0.88 -5.24
CA ASP A 24 -6.91 -1.60 -6.26
C ASP A 24 -7.76 -2.33 -7.34
N GLY A 25 -8.60 -1.59 -8.03
CA GLY A 25 -9.39 -2.09 -9.16
C GLY A 25 -9.29 -1.20 -10.40
N SER A 26 -9.41 -1.77 -11.61
CA SER A 26 -9.61 -0.97 -12.80
C SER A 26 -10.98 -0.26 -12.71
N ALA A 27 -11.04 1.02 -13.04
CA ALA A 27 -12.27 1.83 -12.98
C ALA A 27 -13.44 1.20 -13.79
N HIS A 28 -13.12 0.43 -14.83
CA HIS A 28 -14.09 -0.30 -15.64
C HIS A 28 -14.80 -1.44 -14.90
N ARG A 29 -14.10 -2.16 -14.03
CA ARG A 29 -14.68 -3.26 -13.24
C ARG A 29 -15.56 -2.70 -12.12
N SER A 30 -15.15 -1.61 -11.51
CA SER A 30 -15.85 -0.96 -10.40
C SER A 30 -17.26 -0.44 -10.76
N ARG A 31 -17.48 0.00 -12.00
CA ARG A 31 -18.82 0.44 -12.46
C ARG A 31 -19.86 -0.67 -12.43
N ARG A 32 -19.46 -1.92 -12.76
CA ARG A 32 -20.39 -3.08 -12.77
C ARG A 32 -20.73 -3.59 -11.37
N GLU A 33 -19.91 -3.22 -10.38
CA GLU A 33 -20.03 -3.69 -8.99
C GLU A 33 -20.79 -2.72 -8.07
N GLY A 34 -21.32 -1.60 -8.59
CA GLY A 34 -22.05 -0.61 -7.79
C GLY A 34 -21.16 0.18 -6.82
N VAL A 35 -19.90 0.37 -7.18
CA VAL A 35 -18.93 1.16 -6.42
C VAL A 35 -19.14 2.65 -6.70
N ASP A 36 -19.10 3.50 -5.67
CA ASP A 36 -19.27 4.95 -5.81
C ASP A 36 -17.94 5.68 -6.09
N CYS A 37 -16.83 5.20 -5.53
CA CYS A 37 -15.49 5.74 -5.75
C CYS A 37 -14.41 4.68 -5.57
N VAL A 38 -13.22 4.95 -6.12
CA VAL A 38 -12.04 4.09 -6.02
C VAL A 38 -10.92 4.84 -5.31
N VAL A 39 -10.27 4.20 -4.33
CA VAL A 39 -9.02 4.70 -3.73
C VAL A 39 -7.86 4.03 -4.45
N ARG A 40 -6.95 4.82 -4.99
CA ARG A 40 -5.81 4.33 -5.76
C ARG A 40 -4.49 4.85 -5.21
N VAL A 41 -3.50 3.98 -5.17
CA VAL A 41 -2.11 4.29 -4.78
C VAL A 41 -1.22 4.23 -6.01
N GLY A 42 -0.44 5.27 -6.24
CA GLY A 42 0.48 5.40 -7.37
C GLY A 42 0.05 6.43 -8.39
N ALA A 43 0.82 6.54 -9.46
CA ALA A 43 0.51 7.42 -10.58
C ALA A 43 -0.81 7.02 -11.23
N LEU A 44 -1.55 8.00 -11.68
CA LEU A 44 -2.78 7.81 -12.45
C LEU A 44 -2.41 7.91 -13.93
N GLU A 45 -2.81 6.92 -14.70
CA GLU A 45 -2.84 7.07 -16.15
C GLU A 45 -3.92 8.10 -16.54
N ASP A 46 -3.73 8.81 -17.64
CA ASP A 46 -4.69 9.77 -18.17
C ASP A 46 -6.00 9.06 -18.52
N SER A 47 -6.89 8.99 -17.56
CA SER A 47 -8.19 8.31 -17.68
C SER A 47 -9.36 9.28 -17.91
N GLY A 48 -9.08 10.59 -18.02
CA GLY A 48 -10.11 11.63 -18.09
C GLY A 48 -10.98 11.74 -16.82
N LEU A 49 -10.63 11.05 -15.76
CA LEU A 49 -11.32 11.10 -14.48
C LEU A 49 -10.72 12.19 -13.59
N VAL A 50 -11.58 13.00 -12.97
CA VAL A 50 -11.15 13.97 -11.97
C VAL A 50 -10.75 13.22 -10.71
N ALA A 51 -9.43 13.15 -10.45
CA ALA A 51 -8.89 12.53 -9.26
C ALA A 51 -8.60 13.58 -8.19
N ARG A 52 -8.94 13.28 -6.95
CA ARG A 52 -8.54 14.10 -5.80
C ARG A 52 -7.43 13.39 -5.04
N ARG A 53 -6.24 13.98 -5.00
CA ARG A 53 -5.14 13.51 -4.16
C ARG A 53 -5.48 13.79 -2.69
N VAL A 54 -5.38 12.75 -1.85
CA VAL A 54 -5.72 12.83 -0.42
C VAL A 54 -4.52 12.56 0.49
N GLY A 55 -3.43 12.03 -0.07
CA GLY A 55 -2.24 11.74 0.70
C GLY A 55 -1.14 11.09 -0.13
N ALA A 56 -0.19 10.49 0.55
CA ALA A 56 0.88 9.70 -0.07
C ALA A 56 1.30 8.55 0.84
N MET A 57 1.73 7.45 0.25
CA MET A 57 2.29 6.30 0.94
C MET A 57 3.78 6.19 0.64
N ALA A 58 4.61 6.40 1.64
CA ALA A 58 6.04 6.20 1.54
C ALA A 58 6.37 4.71 1.73
N PRO A 59 7.09 4.08 0.80
CA PRO A 59 7.61 2.74 1.01
C PRO A 59 8.71 2.75 2.07
N CYS A 60 8.93 1.63 2.72
CA CYS A 60 10.08 1.42 3.59
C CYS A 60 10.44 -0.06 3.65
N THR A 61 11.72 -0.33 3.92
CA THR A 61 12.21 -1.65 4.25
C THR A 61 12.31 -1.81 5.75
N CYS A 62 11.90 -2.95 6.30
CA CYS A 62 11.92 -3.22 7.73
C CYS A 62 12.14 -4.71 8.04
N ALA A 63 12.58 -5.00 9.25
CA ALA A 63 12.67 -6.34 9.79
C ALA A 63 12.61 -6.32 11.32
N THR A 64 12.52 -7.49 11.95
CA THR A 64 12.68 -7.61 13.40
C THR A 64 14.12 -7.34 13.83
N PRO A 65 14.35 -6.76 15.03
CA PRO A 65 15.70 -6.62 15.57
C PRO A 65 16.49 -7.92 15.59
N ALA A 66 15.85 -9.05 15.94
CA ALA A 66 16.48 -10.36 15.96
C ALA A 66 16.96 -10.81 14.58
N TYR A 67 16.17 -10.56 13.53
CA TYR A 67 16.59 -10.82 12.15
C TYR A 67 17.83 -9.98 11.79
N LEU A 68 17.80 -8.67 12.06
CA LEU A 68 18.91 -7.77 11.75
C LEU A 68 20.17 -8.07 12.56
N GLN A 69 20.02 -8.55 13.81
CA GLN A 69 21.15 -8.99 14.61
C GLN A 69 21.82 -10.23 14.02
N ARG A 70 21.03 -11.15 13.47
CA ARG A 70 21.53 -12.41 12.90
C ARG A 70 22.16 -12.24 11.53
N TYR A 71 21.56 -11.40 10.67
CA TYR A 71 21.94 -11.31 9.25
C TYR A 71 22.60 -9.97 8.87
N GLY A 72 22.69 -9.05 9.81
CA GLY A 72 23.20 -7.69 9.57
C GLY A 72 22.10 -6.73 9.08
N VAL A 73 22.48 -5.46 8.99
CA VAL A 73 21.64 -4.40 8.39
C VAL A 73 22.15 -4.16 6.97
N PRO A 74 21.36 -4.36 5.92
CA PRO A 74 21.81 -4.09 4.57
C PRO A 74 21.95 -2.58 4.34
N GLU A 75 23.17 -2.12 4.05
CA GLU A 75 23.49 -0.71 3.81
C GLU A 75 23.55 -0.38 2.32
N THR A 76 23.67 -1.39 1.46
CA THR A 76 23.72 -1.28 -0.01
C THR A 76 22.70 -2.20 -0.65
N LEU A 77 22.38 -1.98 -1.92
CA LEU A 77 21.48 -2.87 -2.65
C LEU A 77 22.10 -4.26 -2.87
N ASP A 78 23.41 -4.33 -3.03
CA ASP A 78 24.14 -5.61 -3.20
C ASP A 78 24.13 -6.43 -1.89
N ALA A 79 24.12 -5.77 -0.74
CA ALA A 79 24.02 -6.45 0.55
C ALA A 79 22.67 -7.20 0.72
N LEU A 80 21.63 -6.85 -0.06
CA LEU A 80 20.36 -7.55 -0.08
C LEU A 80 20.47 -9.00 -0.55
N ASP A 81 21.49 -9.37 -1.30
CA ASP A 81 21.73 -10.74 -1.75
C ASP A 81 21.96 -11.72 -0.59
N GLY A 82 22.46 -11.23 0.53
CA GLY A 82 22.62 -11.98 1.79
C GLY A 82 21.35 -12.14 2.60
N HIS A 83 20.24 -11.54 2.16
CA HIS A 83 18.98 -11.52 2.90
C HIS A 83 17.86 -12.28 2.19
N VAL A 84 16.86 -12.66 2.96
CA VAL A 84 15.59 -13.18 2.43
C VAL A 84 14.49 -12.14 2.64
N GLY A 85 13.58 -12.04 1.69
CA GLY A 85 12.43 -11.13 1.73
C GLY A 85 11.11 -11.89 1.88
N VAL A 86 10.15 -11.28 2.57
CA VAL A 86 8.76 -11.70 2.49
C VAL A 86 8.17 -11.11 1.22
N HIS A 87 7.55 -11.93 0.38
CA HIS A 87 6.97 -11.48 -0.88
C HIS A 87 5.49 -11.15 -0.74
N TYR A 88 5.07 -10.09 -1.42
CA TYR A 88 3.67 -9.75 -1.59
C TYR A 88 3.20 -10.16 -2.99
N THR A 89 2.25 -11.08 -3.07
CA THR A 89 1.69 -11.55 -4.33
C THR A 89 0.50 -10.69 -4.73
N SER A 90 0.54 -10.13 -5.93
CA SER A 90 -0.58 -9.39 -6.49
C SER A 90 -1.76 -10.31 -6.77
N MET A 91 -2.93 -9.99 -6.21
CA MET A 91 -4.19 -10.71 -6.49
C MET A 91 -4.61 -10.63 -7.96
N ASN A 92 -4.19 -9.57 -8.67
CA ASN A 92 -4.56 -9.36 -10.07
C ASN A 92 -3.71 -10.17 -11.04
N THR A 93 -2.41 -10.33 -10.74
CA THR A 93 -1.45 -10.99 -11.65
C THR A 93 -0.99 -12.35 -11.16
N GLY A 94 -1.24 -12.70 -9.89
CA GLY A 94 -0.73 -13.92 -9.26
C GLY A 94 0.80 -13.94 -9.07
N LYS A 95 1.49 -12.83 -9.39
CA LYS A 95 2.94 -12.73 -9.33
C LYS A 95 3.39 -11.98 -8.08
N ALA A 96 4.52 -12.38 -7.51
CA ALA A 96 5.18 -11.64 -6.45
C ALA A 96 5.58 -10.25 -6.96
N ARG A 97 5.38 -9.24 -6.13
CA ARG A 97 5.84 -7.87 -6.44
C ARG A 97 7.36 -7.84 -6.42
N VAL A 98 7.94 -7.30 -7.46
CA VAL A 98 9.38 -7.02 -7.53
C VAL A 98 9.70 -5.88 -6.55
N TRP A 99 10.81 -6.00 -5.86
CA TRP A 99 11.31 -4.93 -5.01
C TRP A 99 12.01 -3.88 -5.88
N CYS A 100 11.46 -2.69 -5.89
CA CYS A 100 12.04 -1.57 -6.61
C CYS A 100 12.70 -0.61 -5.62
N PHE A 101 13.82 -0.04 -6.02
CA PHE A 101 14.57 0.98 -5.28
C PHE A 101 14.95 2.09 -6.26
N ILE A 102 15.42 3.21 -5.73
CA ILE A 102 16.02 4.27 -6.54
C ILE A 102 17.50 4.31 -6.24
N ASP A 103 18.34 4.17 -7.25
CA ASP A 103 19.79 4.23 -7.16
C ASP A 103 20.28 5.25 -8.19
N ASP A 104 20.98 6.28 -7.74
CA ASP A 104 21.42 7.41 -8.57
C ASP A 104 20.30 8.06 -9.41
N GLY A 105 19.08 8.12 -8.85
CA GLY A 105 17.90 8.66 -9.51
C GLY A 105 17.16 7.70 -10.43
N GLU A 106 17.71 6.52 -10.69
CA GLU A 106 17.13 5.52 -11.57
C GLU A 106 16.44 4.37 -10.81
N PRO A 107 15.29 3.86 -11.31
CA PRO A 107 14.62 2.73 -10.70
C PRO A 107 15.43 1.44 -10.92
N LYS A 108 15.75 0.77 -9.82
CA LYS A 108 16.48 -0.50 -9.79
C LYS A 108 15.63 -1.61 -9.20
N ALA A 109 15.39 -2.66 -9.99
CA ALA A 109 14.65 -3.84 -9.53
C ALA A 109 15.62 -4.83 -8.87
N VAL A 110 15.25 -5.28 -7.67
CA VAL A 110 16.02 -6.29 -6.92
C VAL A 110 15.17 -7.55 -6.77
N ALA A 111 15.72 -8.66 -7.24
CA ALA A 111 15.11 -9.98 -7.08
C ALA A 111 15.48 -10.56 -5.72
N MET A 112 14.63 -10.33 -4.72
CA MET A 112 14.84 -10.89 -3.40
C MET A 112 14.60 -12.40 -3.37
N LYS A 113 15.48 -13.12 -2.65
CA LYS A 113 15.21 -14.51 -2.26
C LYS A 113 14.14 -14.53 -1.19
N GLY A 114 13.28 -15.54 -1.15
CA GLY A 114 12.30 -15.69 -0.08
C GLY A 114 11.44 -16.92 -0.29
N ALA A 115 11.12 -17.58 0.83
CA ALA A 115 10.30 -18.79 0.85
C ALA A 115 8.82 -18.49 1.16
N VAL A 116 8.50 -17.25 1.60
CA VAL A 116 7.16 -16.86 2.02
C VAL A 116 6.60 -15.81 1.07
N SER A 117 5.42 -16.07 0.57
CA SER A 117 4.67 -15.16 -0.27
C SER A 117 3.23 -15.08 0.23
N VAL A 118 2.72 -13.88 0.42
CA VAL A 118 1.37 -13.60 0.91
C VAL A 118 0.68 -12.58 0.02
N ASN A 119 -0.64 -12.56 0.03
CA ASN A 119 -1.47 -11.67 -0.79
C ASN A 119 -2.39 -10.76 0.04
N ASP A 120 -2.14 -10.70 1.34
CA ASP A 120 -2.87 -9.89 2.30
C ASP A 120 -1.90 -9.01 3.09
N ALA A 121 -2.26 -7.75 3.36
CA ALA A 121 -1.36 -6.79 3.99
C ALA A 121 -1.09 -7.11 5.46
N ASP A 122 -2.09 -7.59 6.19
CA ASP A 122 -1.95 -7.93 7.61
C ASP A 122 -1.12 -9.20 7.77
N ALA A 123 -1.36 -10.21 6.91
CA ALA A 123 -0.54 -11.42 6.85
C ALA A 123 0.91 -11.09 6.46
N TYR A 124 1.13 -10.09 5.59
CA TYR A 124 2.46 -9.63 5.24
C TYR A 124 3.21 -9.06 6.45
N VAL A 125 2.57 -8.14 7.17
CA VAL A 125 3.15 -7.56 8.39
C VAL A 125 3.39 -8.63 9.45
N ALA A 126 2.45 -9.56 9.64
CA ALA A 126 2.60 -10.68 10.57
C ALA A 126 3.79 -11.58 10.23
N ALA A 127 4.02 -11.89 8.95
CA ALA A 127 5.17 -12.66 8.49
C ALA A 127 6.50 -11.95 8.77
N VAL A 128 6.56 -10.62 8.57
CA VAL A 128 7.74 -9.82 8.90
C VAL A 128 7.97 -9.78 10.41
N LEU A 129 6.92 -9.61 11.21
CA LEU A 129 6.97 -9.64 12.68
C LEU A 129 7.41 -11.00 13.22
N ALA A 130 7.07 -12.08 12.54
CA ALA A 130 7.55 -13.43 12.85
C ALA A 130 9.05 -13.64 12.50
N GLY A 131 9.73 -12.63 11.93
CA GLY A 131 11.16 -12.70 11.59
C GLY A 131 11.47 -13.54 10.36
N LEU A 132 10.49 -13.79 9.47
CA LEU A 132 10.67 -14.63 8.29
C LEU A 132 11.52 -13.97 7.19
N GLY A 133 11.86 -12.69 7.34
CA GLY A 133 12.70 -11.97 6.39
C GLY A 133 12.55 -10.45 6.50
N LEU A 134 13.22 -9.76 5.58
CA LEU A 134 12.98 -8.35 5.33
C LEU A 134 11.57 -8.17 4.75
N GLY A 135 10.91 -7.07 5.11
CA GLY A 135 9.67 -6.63 4.49
C GLY A 135 9.87 -5.31 3.77
N LYS A 136 9.33 -5.18 2.55
CA LYS A 136 9.23 -3.91 1.84
C LYS A 136 7.75 -3.57 1.67
N THR A 137 7.28 -2.58 2.42
CA THR A 137 5.86 -2.21 2.49
C THR A 137 5.68 -0.71 2.74
N SER A 138 4.46 -0.27 2.93
CA SER A 138 4.18 1.13 3.24
C SER A 138 4.52 1.46 4.69
N ARG A 139 5.17 2.59 4.89
CA ARG A 139 5.61 3.08 6.21
C ARG A 139 4.47 3.11 7.23
N TYR A 140 3.27 3.50 6.82
CA TYR A 140 2.12 3.59 7.72
C TYR A 140 1.71 2.23 8.32
N LEU A 141 1.92 1.11 7.59
CA LEU A 141 1.61 -0.24 8.08
C LEU A 141 2.56 -0.69 9.18
N VAL A 142 3.81 -0.26 9.12
CA VAL A 142 4.83 -0.66 10.09
C VAL A 142 5.01 0.34 11.23
N GLU A 143 4.49 1.56 11.10
CA GLU A 143 4.71 2.67 12.04
C GLU A 143 4.33 2.37 13.51
N PRO A 144 3.29 1.58 13.83
CA PRO A 144 3.02 1.18 15.21
C PRO A 144 4.14 0.32 15.83
N HIS A 145 4.85 -0.45 15.02
CA HIS A 145 5.81 -1.47 15.48
C HIS A 145 7.19 -0.95 15.89
N PRO A 146 7.80 0.08 15.26
CA PRO A 146 9.01 0.71 15.77
C PRO A 146 8.85 1.31 17.16
N ARG A 147 7.67 1.82 17.50
CA ARG A 147 7.38 2.37 18.85
C ARG A 147 7.41 1.28 19.93
N THR A 148 7.06 0.05 19.57
CA THR A 148 7.11 -1.12 20.46
C THR A 148 8.45 -1.87 20.40
N GLY A 149 9.36 -1.48 19.48
CA GLY A 149 10.60 -2.19 19.22
C GLY A 149 10.44 -3.50 18.45
N ALA A 150 9.21 -3.86 18.03
CA ALA A 150 8.93 -5.12 17.33
C ALA A 150 9.50 -5.15 15.91
N LEU A 151 9.50 -4.01 15.21
CA LEU A 151 10.15 -3.84 13.90
C LEU A 151 11.15 -2.69 13.96
N ARG A 152 12.22 -2.82 13.20
CA ARG A 152 13.20 -1.77 12.96
C ARG A 152 13.20 -1.45 11.46
N ARG A 153 13.11 -0.16 11.12
CA ARG A 153 13.32 0.27 9.75
C ARG A 153 14.78 0.09 9.38
N VAL A 154 15.01 -0.45 8.21
CA VAL A 154 16.32 -0.45 7.57
C VAL A 154 16.47 0.92 6.90
N PRO A 155 17.41 1.78 7.33
CA PRO A 155 17.66 3.05 6.67
C PRO A 155 18.07 2.77 5.23
N SER A 156 17.39 3.39 4.28
CA SER A 156 17.73 3.20 2.88
C SER A 156 17.67 4.55 2.17
N ARG A 157 18.82 4.98 1.64
CA ARG A 157 18.90 6.09 0.69
C ARG A 157 18.29 5.74 -0.68
N PHE A 158 18.02 4.46 -0.87
CA PHE A 158 17.46 3.90 -2.10
C PHE A 158 15.93 3.75 -2.06
N ASP A 159 15.26 4.18 -0.97
CA ASP A 159 13.81 4.09 -0.90
C ASP A 159 13.16 4.89 -2.03
N GLU A 160 12.13 4.31 -2.63
CA GLU A 160 11.31 4.99 -3.63
C GLU A 160 10.62 6.22 -3.03
N PRO A 161 10.34 7.25 -3.83
CA PRO A 161 9.54 8.38 -3.39
C PRO A 161 8.13 7.93 -2.96
N ALA A 162 7.52 8.73 -2.10
CA ALA A 162 6.16 8.47 -1.66
C ALA A 162 5.19 8.45 -2.85
N ARG A 163 4.35 7.42 -2.92
CA ARG A 163 3.35 7.25 -3.97
C ARG A 163 2.08 8.01 -3.62
N PRO A 164 1.53 8.84 -4.51
CA PRO A 164 0.29 9.56 -4.24
C PRO A 164 -0.86 8.59 -3.97
N VAL A 165 -1.74 8.98 -3.06
CA VAL A 165 -3.03 8.33 -2.85
C VAL A 165 -4.10 9.25 -3.34
N SER A 166 -4.92 8.76 -4.26
CA SER A 166 -5.98 9.52 -4.90
C SER A 166 -7.31 8.82 -4.79
N ILE A 167 -8.37 9.59 -4.65
CA ILE A 167 -9.75 9.11 -4.77
C ILE A 167 -10.25 9.49 -6.16
N LEU A 168 -10.78 8.52 -6.86
CA LEU A 168 -11.41 8.67 -8.16
C LEU A 168 -12.91 8.42 -7.99
N PRO A 169 -13.75 9.47 -7.93
CA PRO A 169 -15.18 9.31 -8.01
C PRO A 169 -15.51 8.69 -9.36
N LEU A 170 -16.43 7.72 -9.39
CA LEU A 170 -16.90 7.22 -10.67
C LEU A 170 -17.76 8.30 -11.35
N PRO A 171 -17.71 8.40 -12.70
CA PRO A 171 -18.44 9.43 -13.42
C PRO A 171 -19.93 9.34 -13.12
N ASN A 172 -20.42 10.37 -12.45
CA ASN A 172 -21.82 10.63 -12.24
C ASN A 172 -22.03 12.12 -12.53
N ARG A 173 -23.19 12.51 -13.06
CA ARG A 173 -23.47 13.92 -13.40
C ARG A 173 -23.25 14.87 -12.20
N ASN A 174 -23.53 14.38 -10.99
CA ASN A 174 -23.24 15.07 -9.74
C ASN A 174 -22.56 14.13 -8.77
N LEU A 175 -21.51 14.59 -8.09
CA LEU A 175 -20.86 13.84 -7.03
C LEU A 175 -21.85 13.60 -5.87
N PRO A 176 -22.21 12.35 -5.56
CA PRO A 176 -23.15 12.08 -4.47
C PRO A 176 -22.65 12.65 -3.14
N HIS A 177 -23.55 13.17 -2.32
CA HIS A 177 -23.21 13.78 -1.02
C HIS A 177 -22.37 12.82 -0.14
N LYS A 178 -22.77 11.56 -0.07
CA LYS A 178 -22.03 10.51 0.67
C LYS A 178 -20.57 10.35 0.23
N VAL A 179 -20.28 10.51 -1.07
CA VAL A 179 -18.91 10.42 -1.62
C VAL A 179 -18.11 11.65 -1.23
N ARG A 180 -18.73 12.83 -1.25
CA ARG A 180 -18.11 14.09 -0.82
C ARG A 180 -17.69 14.02 0.65
N VAL A 181 -18.61 13.62 1.52
CA VAL A 181 -18.35 13.45 2.97
C VAL A 181 -17.24 12.43 3.21
N PHE A 182 -17.25 11.31 2.47
CA PHE A 182 -16.20 10.31 2.56
C PHE A 182 -14.83 10.87 2.14
N ILE A 183 -14.77 11.62 1.04
CA ILE A 183 -13.52 12.24 0.57
C ILE A 183 -12.97 13.22 1.61
N GLU A 184 -13.81 14.05 2.19
CA GLU A 184 -13.43 15.01 3.23
C GLU A 184 -12.93 14.30 4.49
N TRP A 185 -13.65 13.29 4.94
CA TRP A 185 -13.25 12.47 6.09
C TRP A 185 -11.90 11.77 5.85
N LEU A 186 -11.72 11.14 4.69
CA LEU A 186 -10.49 10.43 4.38
C LEU A 186 -9.31 11.41 4.24
N SER A 187 -9.50 12.56 3.60
CA SER A 187 -8.48 13.61 3.51
C SER A 187 -8.01 14.07 4.88
N ALA A 188 -8.95 14.39 5.78
CA ALA A 188 -8.64 14.79 7.14
C ALA A 188 -7.93 13.67 7.94
N ARG A 189 -8.23 12.41 7.64
CA ARG A 189 -7.56 11.26 8.26
C ARG A 189 -6.12 11.13 7.81
N PHE A 190 -5.86 11.32 6.51
CA PHE A 190 -4.52 11.27 5.94
C PHE A 190 -3.65 12.43 6.44
N GLU A 191 -4.20 13.63 6.57
CA GLU A 191 -3.49 14.80 7.09
C GLU A 191 -2.99 14.61 8.54
N ARG A 192 -3.75 13.87 9.34
CA ARG A 192 -3.43 13.58 10.76
C ARG A 192 -2.46 12.43 10.96
N HIS A 193 -2.18 11.64 9.91
CA HIS A 193 -1.33 10.47 10.00
C HIS A 193 0.02 10.73 9.33
N ASP A 194 1.09 10.83 10.10
CA ASP A 194 2.43 11.19 9.59
C ASP A 194 2.93 10.28 8.46
N GLY A 195 2.58 8.99 8.51
CA GLY A 195 2.95 8.02 7.47
C GLY A 195 2.15 8.13 6.17
N LEU A 196 1.11 8.97 6.11
CA LEU A 196 0.19 9.12 4.97
C LEU A 196 0.10 10.57 4.47
N ARG A 197 0.69 11.52 5.20
CA ARG A 197 0.68 12.93 4.81
C ARG A 197 1.36 13.13 3.46
N PRO A 198 0.79 13.95 2.55
CA PRO A 198 1.49 14.35 1.35
C PRO A 198 2.84 14.97 1.70
N PRO A 199 3.91 14.70 0.93
CA PRO A 199 5.15 15.45 1.11
C PRO A 199 4.84 16.94 0.94
N ALA A 200 5.46 17.78 1.78
CA ALA A 200 5.45 19.23 1.58
C ALA A 200 6.02 19.51 0.18
N GLY A 201 5.23 20.16 -0.66
CA GLY A 201 5.61 20.52 -2.01
C GLY A 201 6.71 21.58 -2.02
#